data_485f0bd932533cd64941c694f887c0db
#
_entry.id   485f0bd932533cd64941c694f887c0db
#
_cell.length_a   1.000
_cell.length_b   1.000
_cell.length_c   1.000
_cell.angle_alpha   90.00
_cell.angle_beta   90.00
_cell.angle_gamma   90.00
#
_symmetry.space_group_name_H-M   'P 1'
#
loop_
_entity.id
_entity.type
_entity.pdbx_description
1 polymer ?
#
loop_
_entity_poly.entity_id
_entity_poly.type
_entity_poly.pdbx_seq_one_letter_code
_entity_poly.pdbx_strand_id
1 'polypeptide(L)'
;MNTGNGTARLLIRIDDVCQTSNWHVLRQLESVMVEQGVRPVVAIVPKNMDNELVIEPPNPSYWEDLVRWQALGYGMALHGYHHTFAQQGGGIIDISSYGEFNGLPESVQFDMLRGGVEELESHGIHPTVWVAPRHSFDWATVAALSRVGIHYISDGLFVAPRNGPYGSLWIPQQMGRIRRPLLGVMTACLHVNRWGAIEIQQFGKQLSACRECLVSLEDIAGVRDAWPTWNAGQIERGDIVRVARRMKSIVTGRGSRIT
;
A
#
# COMPACT_ATOMS: atom_id res chain seq x y z
N MET A 1 13.11 -1.89 -26.85
CA MET A 1 11.72 -2.34 -26.65
C MET A 1 10.85 -1.11 -26.51
N ASN A 2 9.75 -1.08 -27.23
CA ASN A 2 8.97 0.11 -27.53
C ASN A 2 8.26 0.66 -26.28
N THR A 3 8.70 1.78 -25.71
CA THR A 3 8.08 2.48 -24.58
C THR A 3 6.92 3.41 -25.04
N GLY A 4 6.46 3.23 -26.25
CA GLY A 4 5.41 4.03 -26.90
C GLY A 4 4.05 3.33 -26.85
N ASN A 5 3.05 3.96 -26.27
CA ASN A 5 1.67 3.55 -25.96
C ASN A 5 1.55 2.70 -24.69
N GLY A 6 1.95 3.25 -23.56
CA GLY A 6 1.77 2.61 -22.27
C GLY A 6 0.30 2.43 -21.93
N THR A 7 -0.22 1.21 -22.10
CA THR A 7 -1.52 0.81 -21.55
C THR A 7 -1.51 1.15 -20.06
N ALA A 8 -2.50 1.94 -19.65
CA ALA A 8 -2.66 2.27 -18.23
C ALA A 8 -2.84 0.99 -17.40
N ARG A 9 -2.19 0.90 -16.25
CA ARG A 9 -2.08 -0.31 -15.41
C ARG A 9 -2.66 -0.08 -14.02
N LEU A 10 -3.26 -1.09 -13.45
CA LEU A 10 -3.93 -1.06 -12.15
C LEU A 10 -3.37 -2.14 -11.23
N LEU A 11 -2.76 -1.71 -10.13
CA LEU A 11 -2.40 -2.56 -9.01
C LEU A 11 -3.51 -2.55 -7.96
N ILE A 12 -3.87 -3.70 -7.42
CA ILE A 12 -4.78 -3.81 -6.29
C ILE A 12 -3.95 -3.90 -5.01
N ARG A 13 -4.35 -3.15 -3.97
CA ARG A 13 -3.77 -3.21 -2.64
C ARG A 13 -4.87 -3.30 -1.60
N ILE A 14 -4.74 -4.24 -0.68
CA ILE A 14 -5.63 -4.44 0.46
C ILE A 14 -4.88 -4.01 1.71
N ASP A 15 -5.37 -2.99 2.39
CA ASP A 15 -4.75 -2.44 3.59
C ASP A 15 -5.41 -2.97 4.88
N ASP A 16 -4.75 -2.73 6.02
CA ASP A 16 -5.24 -3.02 7.37
C ASP A 16 -5.47 -4.51 7.67
N VAL A 17 -4.64 -5.38 7.07
CA VAL A 17 -4.75 -6.83 7.31
C VAL A 17 -4.00 -7.20 8.60
N CYS A 18 -4.73 -7.70 9.58
CA CYS A 18 -4.20 -8.18 10.85
C CYS A 18 -4.97 -9.40 11.35
N GLN A 19 -4.57 -9.98 12.47
CA GLN A 19 -5.23 -11.17 13.05
C GLN A 19 -6.73 -10.98 13.28
N THR A 20 -7.15 -9.75 13.62
CA THR A 20 -8.51 -9.39 13.99
C THR A 20 -9.31 -8.74 12.87
N SER A 21 -8.82 -8.79 11.63
CA SER A 21 -9.51 -8.31 10.44
C SER A 21 -10.82 -9.08 10.17
N ASN A 22 -11.63 -8.59 9.26
CA ASN A 22 -12.82 -9.31 8.77
C ASN A 22 -12.40 -10.48 7.85
N TRP A 23 -12.03 -11.60 8.44
CA TRP A 23 -11.53 -12.79 7.71
C TRP A 23 -12.60 -13.46 6.87
N HIS A 24 -13.88 -13.29 7.23
CA HIS A 24 -14.97 -13.76 6.38
C HIS A 24 -14.97 -13.02 5.02
N VAL A 25 -14.82 -11.70 5.04
CA VAL A 25 -14.71 -10.89 3.82
C VAL A 25 -13.43 -11.22 3.06
N LEU A 26 -12.28 -11.24 3.75
CA LEU A 26 -10.97 -11.50 3.13
C LEU A 26 -10.94 -12.83 2.37
N ARG A 27 -11.52 -13.91 2.89
CA ARG A 27 -11.60 -15.20 2.21
C ARG A 27 -12.50 -15.16 0.97
N GLN A 28 -13.59 -14.41 0.99
CA GLN A 28 -14.43 -14.23 -0.20
C GLN A 28 -13.70 -13.43 -1.28
N LEU A 29 -12.96 -12.38 -0.89
CA LEU A 29 -12.15 -11.61 -1.82
C LEU A 29 -11.01 -12.44 -2.41
N GLU A 30 -10.36 -13.29 -1.60
CA GLU A 30 -9.35 -14.25 -2.07
C GLU A 30 -9.94 -15.14 -3.18
N SER A 31 -11.12 -15.75 -2.96
CA SER A 31 -11.77 -16.59 -3.94
C SER A 31 -12.01 -15.86 -5.26
N VAL A 32 -12.50 -14.62 -5.20
CA VAL A 32 -12.70 -13.78 -6.39
C VAL A 32 -11.39 -13.44 -7.09
N MET A 33 -10.33 -13.13 -6.33
CA MET A 33 -9.03 -12.77 -6.89
C MET A 33 -8.35 -13.97 -7.55
N VAL A 34 -8.40 -15.15 -6.92
CA VAL A 34 -7.86 -16.39 -7.47
C VAL A 34 -8.59 -16.75 -8.77
N GLU A 35 -9.93 -16.72 -8.80
CA GLU A 35 -10.74 -16.98 -9.99
C GLU A 35 -10.37 -16.05 -11.16
N GLN A 36 -10.05 -14.80 -10.88
CA GLN A 36 -9.70 -13.81 -11.90
C GLN A 36 -8.21 -13.68 -12.17
N GLY A 37 -7.36 -14.44 -11.48
CA GLY A 37 -5.90 -14.41 -11.62
C GLY A 37 -5.26 -13.11 -11.12
N VAL A 38 -5.87 -12.45 -10.16
CA VAL A 38 -5.38 -11.18 -9.58
C VAL A 38 -4.43 -11.46 -8.43
N ARG A 39 -3.26 -10.83 -8.45
CA ARG A 39 -2.25 -10.90 -7.38
C ARG A 39 -2.10 -9.52 -6.73
N PRO A 40 -2.81 -9.23 -5.64
CA PRO A 40 -2.75 -7.94 -4.96
C PRO A 40 -1.47 -7.76 -4.16
N VAL A 41 -1.23 -6.55 -3.69
CA VAL A 41 -0.39 -6.28 -2.52
C VAL A 41 -1.28 -6.34 -1.28
N VAL A 42 -0.82 -7.01 -0.23
CA VAL A 42 -1.50 -7.12 1.06
C VAL A 42 -0.66 -6.41 2.11
N ALA A 43 -1.20 -5.35 2.68
CA ALA A 43 -0.53 -4.53 3.69
C ALA A 43 -0.90 -5.04 5.10
N ILE A 44 0.09 -5.62 5.77
CA ILE A 44 -0.06 -6.40 6.99
C ILE A 44 0.42 -5.58 8.19
N VAL A 45 -0.43 -5.49 9.22
CA VAL A 45 -0.06 -4.93 10.53
C VAL A 45 0.42 -6.07 11.43
N PRO A 46 1.72 -6.17 11.74
CA PRO A 46 2.28 -7.34 12.46
C PRO A 46 1.77 -7.49 13.88
N LYS A 47 1.73 -6.39 14.63
CA LYS A 47 1.31 -6.34 16.05
C LYS A 47 0.25 -5.25 16.26
N ASN A 48 -0.95 -5.50 15.75
CA ASN A 48 -2.02 -4.52 15.81
C ASN A 48 -2.34 -4.08 17.24
N MET A 49 -2.26 -2.77 17.49
CA MET A 49 -2.72 -2.10 18.72
C MET A 49 -3.83 -1.07 18.45
N ASP A 50 -4.30 -0.96 17.21
CA ASP A 50 -5.41 -0.10 16.82
C ASP A 50 -6.74 -0.82 17.07
N ASN A 51 -7.53 -0.29 18.00
CA ASN A 51 -8.85 -0.83 18.32
C ASN A 51 -9.83 -0.74 17.14
N GLU A 52 -9.62 0.17 16.18
CA GLU A 52 -10.45 0.28 14.98
C GLU A 52 -10.29 -0.92 14.04
N LEU A 53 -9.19 -1.66 14.14
CA LEU A 53 -8.92 -2.88 13.38
C LEU A 53 -9.30 -4.17 14.13
N VAL A 54 -9.89 -4.07 15.31
CA VAL A 54 -10.45 -5.23 16.04
C VAL A 54 -11.89 -5.45 15.56
N ILE A 55 -12.04 -6.19 14.47
CA ILE A 55 -13.33 -6.45 13.82
C ILE A 55 -13.91 -7.80 14.25
N GLU A 56 -13.07 -8.85 14.25
CA GLU A 56 -13.43 -10.22 14.62
C GLU A 56 -12.46 -10.74 15.70
N PRO A 57 -12.78 -11.82 16.40
CA PRO A 57 -11.80 -12.54 17.22
C PRO A 57 -10.56 -12.92 16.38
N PRO A 58 -9.37 -13.04 16.98
CA PRO A 58 -8.17 -13.41 16.25
C PRO A 58 -8.36 -14.68 15.40
N ASN A 59 -8.05 -14.61 14.14
CA ASN A 59 -8.11 -15.76 13.23
C ASN A 59 -7.01 -16.79 13.61
N PRO A 60 -7.38 -18.02 14.01
CA PRO A 60 -6.38 -19.03 14.37
C PRO A 60 -5.51 -19.47 13.21
N SER A 61 -5.96 -19.33 11.96
CA SER A 61 -5.22 -19.67 10.75
C SER A 61 -4.56 -18.45 10.08
N TYR A 62 -4.38 -17.35 10.81
CA TYR A 62 -3.88 -16.09 10.25
C TYR A 62 -2.54 -16.25 9.51
N TRP A 63 -1.59 -16.91 10.13
CA TRP A 63 -0.25 -17.06 9.57
C TRP A 63 -0.25 -18.01 8.37
N GLU A 64 -1.00 -19.11 8.45
CA GLU A 64 -1.18 -20.04 7.34
C GLU A 64 -1.86 -19.37 6.14
N ASP A 65 -2.87 -18.54 6.39
CA ASP A 65 -3.53 -17.76 5.33
C ASP A 65 -2.55 -16.82 4.63
N LEU A 66 -1.70 -16.10 5.38
CA LEU A 66 -0.69 -15.21 4.81
C LEU A 66 0.40 -15.95 4.03
N VAL A 67 0.91 -17.09 4.55
CA VAL A 67 1.88 -17.94 3.84
C VAL A 67 1.29 -18.46 2.53
N ARG A 68 0.02 -18.87 2.54
CA ARG A 68 -0.70 -19.29 1.32
C ARG A 68 -0.82 -18.14 0.32
N TRP A 69 -1.15 -16.93 0.76
CA TRP A 69 -1.21 -15.76 -0.13
C TRP A 69 0.14 -15.42 -0.74
N GLN A 70 1.21 -15.49 0.05
CA GLN A 70 2.57 -15.34 -0.48
C GLN A 70 2.86 -16.40 -1.56
N ALA A 71 2.49 -17.66 -1.34
CA ALA A 71 2.66 -18.72 -2.32
C ALA A 71 1.81 -18.54 -3.59
N LEU A 72 0.68 -17.83 -3.51
CA LEU A 72 -0.13 -17.41 -4.65
C LEU A 72 0.49 -16.22 -5.42
N GLY A 73 1.63 -15.69 -4.98
CA GLY A 73 2.33 -14.56 -5.59
C GLY A 73 1.74 -13.19 -5.22
N TYR A 74 1.02 -13.10 -4.10
CA TYR A 74 0.60 -11.80 -3.56
C TYR A 74 1.83 -11.03 -3.04
N GLY A 75 1.87 -9.72 -3.26
CA GLY A 75 2.91 -8.88 -2.71
C GLY A 75 2.71 -8.68 -1.20
N MET A 76 3.66 -9.17 -0.38
CA MET A 76 3.57 -9.00 1.07
C MET A 76 4.16 -7.66 1.47
N ALA A 77 3.34 -6.83 2.14
CA ALA A 77 3.75 -5.51 2.57
C ALA A 77 3.69 -5.34 4.09
N LEU A 78 4.70 -4.70 4.66
CA LEU A 78 4.70 -4.25 6.05
C LEU A 78 3.88 -2.96 6.15
N HIS A 79 2.83 -2.94 7.00
CA HIS A 79 1.94 -1.80 7.20
C HIS A 79 2.05 -1.24 8.63
N GLY A 80 3.12 -0.48 8.85
CA GLY A 80 3.47 -0.05 10.20
C GLY A 80 3.99 -1.20 11.06
N TYR A 81 3.93 -0.99 12.38
CA TYR A 81 4.25 -2.03 13.37
C TYR A 81 3.05 -2.29 14.28
N HIS A 82 2.51 -1.24 14.89
CA HIS A 82 1.36 -1.28 15.80
C HIS A 82 0.10 -0.66 15.23
N HIS A 83 0.21 0.09 14.14
CA HIS A 83 -0.84 0.90 13.54
C HIS A 83 -1.38 1.97 14.51
N THR A 84 -0.49 2.63 15.28
CA THR A 84 -0.84 3.69 16.23
C THR A 84 -0.39 5.06 15.72
N PHE A 85 -1.16 6.11 16.01
CA PHE A 85 -0.97 7.44 15.38
C PHE A 85 -0.70 8.52 16.41
N ALA A 86 0.36 8.35 17.20
CA ALA A 86 0.75 9.27 18.26
C ALA A 86 1.65 10.43 17.77
N GLN A 87 2.29 10.28 16.59
CA GLN A 87 3.23 11.27 16.07
C GLN A 87 2.49 12.36 15.31
N GLN A 88 2.81 13.61 15.61
CA GLN A 88 2.29 14.81 14.92
C GLN A 88 3.34 15.32 13.92
N GLY A 89 2.88 15.84 12.79
CA GLY A 89 3.71 16.44 11.75
C GLY A 89 3.37 15.92 10.37
N GLY A 90 3.69 16.70 9.34
CA GLY A 90 3.51 16.30 7.94
C GLY A 90 4.57 15.27 7.54
N GLY A 91 4.15 14.24 6.82
CA GLY A 91 5.06 13.31 6.15
C GLY A 91 5.52 13.82 4.78
N ILE A 92 6.37 13.03 4.09
CA ILE A 92 6.85 13.33 2.73
C ILE A 92 5.70 13.65 1.77
N ILE A 93 4.55 12.97 1.90
CA ILE A 93 3.41 13.08 0.98
C ILE A 93 2.39 14.13 1.44
N ASP A 94 2.46 14.58 2.68
CA ASP A 94 1.61 15.63 3.27
C ASP A 94 0.10 15.38 3.06
N ILE A 95 -0.36 14.15 3.38
CA ILE A 95 -1.77 13.76 3.34
C ILE A 95 -2.39 13.76 4.74
N SER A 96 -1.63 13.34 5.75
CA SER A 96 -2.07 13.24 7.14
C SER A 96 -1.14 14.03 8.06
N SER A 97 -1.73 14.66 9.08
CA SER A 97 -0.98 15.36 10.14
C SER A 97 -0.57 14.43 11.28
N TYR A 98 -0.93 13.16 11.23
CA TYR A 98 -0.63 12.16 12.25
C TYR A 98 -0.07 10.90 11.59
N GLY A 99 0.85 10.23 12.27
CA GLY A 99 1.43 8.99 11.79
C GLY A 99 2.02 8.16 12.92
N GLU A 100 2.54 7.01 12.55
CA GLU A 100 3.20 6.08 13.47
C GLU A 100 4.72 6.34 13.53
N PHE A 101 5.34 6.80 12.46
CA PHE A 101 6.80 6.87 12.30
C PHE A 101 7.35 8.30 12.23
N ASN A 102 6.68 9.18 11.51
CA ASN A 102 7.17 10.53 11.20
C ASN A 102 7.58 11.31 12.44
N GLY A 103 8.76 11.91 12.40
CA GLY A 103 9.29 12.73 13.51
C GLY A 103 9.95 11.94 14.65
N LEU A 104 9.88 10.63 14.65
CA LEU A 104 10.66 9.80 15.59
C LEU A 104 12.15 9.78 15.18
N PRO A 105 13.09 9.60 16.13
CA PRO A 105 14.49 9.36 15.80
C PRO A 105 14.65 8.16 14.85
N GLU A 106 15.58 8.25 13.88
CA GLU A 106 15.80 7.17 12.90
C GLU A 106 16.07 5.81 13.55
N SER A 107 16.80 5.77 14.68
CA SER A 107 17.05 4.52 15.42
C SER A 107 15.78 3.88 15.94
N VAL A 108 14.83 4.67 16.43
CA VAL A 108 13.52 4.18 16.91
C VAL A 108 12.70 3.65 15.74
N GLN A 109 12.64 4.42 14.64
CA GLN A 109 11.96 3.96 13.42
C GLN A 109 12.56 2.66 12.88
N PHE A 110 13.89 2.56 12.86
CA PHE A 110 14.59 1.34 12.45
C PHE A 110 14.25 0.14 13.33
N ASP A 111 14.23 0.31 14.66
CA ASP A 111 13.91 -0.78 15.58
C ASP A 111 12.45 -1.24 15.42
N MET A 112 11.51 -0.32 15.20
CA MET A 112 10.11 -0.65 14.91
C MET A 112 9.97 -1.41 13.59
N LEU A 113 10.59 -0.94 12.51
CA LEU A 113 10.55 -1.60 11.20
C LEU A 113 11.21 -2.98 11.25
N ARG A 114 12.37 -3.09 11.91
CA ARG A 114 13.03 -4.37 12.13
C ARG A 114 12.15 -5.34 12.88
N GLY A 115 11.53 -4.90 14.00
CA GLY A 115 10.61 -5.73 14.76
C GLY A 115 9.40 -6.20 13.96
N GLY A 116 8.89 -5.36 13.05
CA GLY A 116 7.81 -5.73 12.13
C GLY A 116 8.25 -6.77 11.09
N VAL A 117 9.44 -6.62 10.53
CA VAL A 117 10.02 -7.60 9.58
C VAL A 117 10.29 -8.93 10.29
N GLU A 118 10.96 -8.90 11.45
CA GLU A 118 11.28 -10.09 12.25
C GLU A 118 10.01 -10.87 12.64
N GLU A 119 8.94 -10.18 13.02
CA GLU A 119 7.64 -10.81 13.33
C GLU A 119 7.09 -11.57 12.13
N LEU A 120 7.03 -10.94 10.95
CA LEU A 120 6.53 -11.58 9.73
C LEU A 120 7.42 -12.75 9.29
N GLU A 121 8.75 -12.56 9.29
CA GLU A 121 9.72 -13.59 8.89
C GLU A 121 9.73 -14.78 9.83
N SER A 122 9.47 -14.59 11.13
CA SER A 122 9.36 -15.70 12.09
C SER A 122 8.22 -16.67 11.75
N HIS A 123 7.25 -16.20 10.96
CA HIS A 123 6.13 -16.99 10.43
C HIS A 123 6.28 -17.35 8.94
N GLY A 124 7.47 -17.15 8.35
CA GLY A 124 7.78 -17.49 6.96
C GLY A 124 7.21 -16.51 5.93
N ILE A 125 6.86 -15.28 6.34
CA ILE A 125 6.34 -14.23 5.47
C ILE A 125 7.45 -13.21 5.23
N HIS A 126 7.78 -12.96 3.96
CA HIS A 126 8.88 -12.07 3.56
C HIS A 126 8.32 -10.75 3.00
N PRO A 127 8.23 -9.68 3.82
CA PRO A 127 7.73 -8.41 3.34
C PRO A 127 8.74 -7.73 2.43
N THR A 128 8.33 -7.38 1.23
CA THR A 128 9.18 -6.67 0.25
C THR A 128 8.74 -5.23 0.03
N VAL A 129 7.54 -4.88 0.51
CA VAL A 129 6.90 -3.58 0.31
C VAL A 129 6.67 -2.92 1.66
N TRP A 130 6.80 -1.60 1.69
CA TRP A 130 6.30 -0.74 2.74
C TRP A 130 5.03 -0.02 2.31
N VAL A 131 4.04 -0.01 3.18
CA VAL A 131 2.83 0.81 3.07
C VAL A 131 2.73 1.63 4.34
N ALA A 132 2.79 2.96 4.22
CA ALA A 132 2.73 3.83 5.38
C ALA A 132 1.32 3.92 5.95
N PRO A 133 1.10 3.60 7.24
CA PRO A 133 -0.15 3.93 7.90
C PRO A 133 -0.45 5.42 7.77
N ARG A 134 -1.68 5.76 7.38
CA ARG A 134 -2.14 7.15 7.12
C ARG A 134 -1.29 7.95 6.12
N HIS A 135 -0.48 7.29 5.28
CA HIS A 135 0.44 7.97 4.35
C HIS A 135 1.43 8.93 5.03
N SER A 136 1.76 8.70 6.31
CA SER A 136 2.58 9.59 7.12
C SER A 136 3.91 8.93 7.51
N PHE A 137 5.00 9.38 6.91
CA PHE A 137 6.36 8.94 7.15
C PHE A 137 7.36 9.98 6.62
N ASP A 138 8.61 9.90 7.03
CA ASP A 138 9.66 10.86 6.69
C ASP A 138 10.88 10.18 6.03
N TRP A 139 11.92 10.96 5.73
CA TRP A 139 13.13 10.43 5.09
C TRP A 139 13.93 9.49 6.01
N ALA A 140 13.81 9.65 7.34
CA ALA A 140 14.39 8.71 8.29
C ALA A 140 13.73 7.32 8.17
N THR A 141 12.39 7.28 7.95
CA THR A 141 11.68 6.03 7.64
C THR A 141 12.25 5.38 6.37
N VAL A 142 12.44 6.15 5.29
CA VAL A 142 12.94 5.62 4.01
C VAL A 142 14.36 5.08 4.15
N ALA A 143 15.23 5.77 4.89
CA ALA A 143 16.57 5.30 5.21
C ALA A 143 16.54 4.00 6.04
N ALA A 144 15.69 3.94 7.06
CA ALA A 144 15.54 2.76 7.91
C ALA A 144 14.97 1.56 7.13
N LEU A 145 14.01 1.76 6.23
CA LEU A 145 13.47 0.72 5.33
C LEU A 145 14.56 0.06 4.49
N SER A 146 15.44 0.87 3.89
CA SER A 146 16.58 0.33 3.12
C SER A 146 17.48 -0.56 3.95
N ARG A 147 17.68 -0.24 5.24
CA ARG A 147 18.51 -1.02 6.18
C ARG A 147 17.88 -2.34 6.59
N VAL A 148 16.55 -2.44 6.63
CA VAL A 148 15.82 -3.69 6.90
C VAL A 148 15.50 -4.47 5.61
N GLY A 149 16.03 -4.04 4.45
CA GLY A 149 15.91 -4.76 3.17
C GLY A 149 14.59 -4.50 2.42
N ILE A 150 13.76 -3.54 2.86
CA ILE A 150 12.54 -3.16 2.15
C ILE A 150 12.85 -1.99 1.21
N HIS A 151 12.70 -2.24 -0.10
CA HIS A 151 13.02 -1.26 -1.14
C HIS A 151 11.82 -0.79 -1.95
N TYR A 152 10.65 -1.41 -1.81
CA TYR A 152 9.42 -0.98 -2.48
C TYR A 152 8.55 -0.18 -1.51
N ILE A 153 8.15 1.03 -1.92
CA ILE A 153 7.29 1.92 -1.14
C ILE A 153 6.00 2.14 -1.94
N SER A 154 4.89 1.56 -1.47
CA SER A 154 3.60 1.72 -2.13
C SER A 154 2.88 2.94 -1.58
N ASP A 155 3.34 4.11 -2.00
CA ASP A 155 2.77 5.41 -1.66
C ASP A 155 3.17 6.49 -2.67
N GLY A 156 2.55 7.66 -2.56
CA GLY A 156 2.88 8.82 -3.40
C GLY A 156 1.86 9.11 -4.50
N LEU A 157 1.73 10.39 -4.82
CA LEU A 157 0.75 10.91 -5.76
C LEU A 157 1.38 11.11 -7.16
N PHE A 158 1.93 10.03 -7.72
CA PHE A 158 2.55 10.02 -9.04
C PHE A 158 1.62 9.38 -10.09
N VAL A 159 1.95 9.53 -11.37
CA VAL A 159 1.25 8.85 -12.46
C VAL A 159 1.91 7.52 -12.86
N ALA A 160 3.13 7.27 -12.42
CA ALA A 160 3.87 6.03 -12.68
C ALA A 160 4.95 5.82 -11.62
N PRO A 161 5.49 4.59 -11.44
CA PRO A 161 6.56 4.32 -10.48
C PRO A 161 7.81 5.18 -10.71
N ARG A 162 8.58 5.40 -9.63
CA ARG A 162 9.80 6.21 -9.63
C ARG A 162 10.87 5.53 -8.80
N ASN A 163 12.08 5.41 -9.35
CA ASN A 163 13.24 5.11 -8.52
C ASN A 163 13.58 6.34 -7.67
N GLY A 164 13.83 6.15 -6.40
CA GLY A 164 14.08 7.21 -5.43
C GLY A 164 15.35 7.00 -4.60
N PRO A 165 15.60 7.87 -3.61
CA PRO A 165 16.72 7.74 -2.68
C PRO A 165 16.76 6.38 -1.97
N TYR A 166 17.94 6.02 -1.48
CA TYR A 166 18.22 4.78 -0.74
C TYR A 166 17.87 3.50 -1.51
N GLY A 167 17.95 3.53 -2.84
CA GLY A 167 17.59 2.39 -3.67
C GLY A 167 16.10 2.04 -3.64
N SER A 168 15.22 2.96 -3.27
CA SER A 168 13.79 2.72 -3.22
C SER A 168 13.13 2.75 -4.61
N LEU A 169 12.07 1.96 -4.80
CA LEU A 169 11.12 2.08 -5.89
C LEU A 169 9.76 2.50 -5.31
N TRP A 170 9.31 3.69 -5.68
CA TRP A 170 8.03 4.22 -5.26
C TRP A 170 6.93 3.81 -6.23
N ILE A 171 5.92 3.13 -5.73
CA ILE A 171 4.75 2.65 -6.47
C ILE A 171 3.59 3.56 -6.08
N PRO A 172 3.03 4.31 -7.03
CA PRO A 172 2.05 5.34 -6.69
C PRO A 172 0.75 4.78 -6.14
N GLN A 173 0.12 5.52 -5.21
CA GLN A 173 -1.19 5.22 -4.66
C GLN A 173 -2.11 6.45 -4.82
N GLN A 174 -3.20 6.32 -5.56
CA GLN A 174 -4.05 7.47 -5.90
C GLN A 174 -5.53 7.22 -5.69
N MET A 175 -5.98 5.97 -5.64
CA MET A 175 -7.39 5.62 -5.66
C MET A 175 -7.80 4.81 -4.42
N GLY A 176 -8.93 5.17 -3.82
CA GLY A 176 -9.59 4.38 -2.75
C GLY A 176 -10.65 3.41 -3.30
N ARG A 177 -10.70 3.17 -4.61
CA ARG A 177 -11.65 2.26 -5.25
C ARG A 177 -11.13 1.79 -6.61
N ILE A 178 -11.61 0.64 -7.06
CA ILE A 178 -11.26 0.08 -8.37
C ILE A 178 -11.96 0.87 -9.48
N ARG A 179 -11.18 1.31 -10.45
CA ARG A 179 -11.64 1.86 -11.73
C ARG A 179 -10.54 1.76 -12.76
N ARG A 180 -10.93 1.72 -14.03
CA ARG A 180 -9.98 1.71 -15.14
C ARG A 180 -9.08 2.95 -15.05
N PRO A 181 -7.76 2.78 -14.95
CA PRO A 181 -6.83 3.91 -14.93
C PRO A 181 -6.82 4.60 -16.31
N LEU A 182 -6.57 5.92 -16.30
CA LEU A 182 -6.50 6.69 -17.55
C LEU A 182 -5.09 6.67 -18.15
N LEU A 183 -4.06 6.58 -17.31
CA LEU A 183 -2.66 6.61 -17.75
C LEU A 183 -1.76 6.02 -16.66
N GLY A 184 -0.55 5.62 -17.05
CA GLY A 184 0.52 5.19 -16.18
C GLY A 184 0.19 3.95 -15.34
N VAL A 185 0.67 3.91 -14.11
CA VAL A 185 0.38 2.89 -13.11
C VAL A 185 -0.38 3.53 -11.96
N MET A 186 -1.53 2.99 -11.63
CA MET A 186 -2.36 3.45 -10.51
C MET A 186 -2.58 2.29 -9.54
N THR A 187 -2.61 2.60 -8.24
CA THR A 187 -2.94 1.62 -7.21
C THR A 187 -4.30 1.95 -6.60
N ALA A 188 -5.19 0.96 -6.56
CA ALA A 188 -6.41 1.00 -5.78
C ALA A 188 -6.15 0.42 -4.39
N CYS A 189 -6.13 1.29 -3.39
CA CYS A 189 -6.03 0.96 -1.98
C CYS A 189 -7.42 0.69 -1.42
N LEU A 190 -7.64 -0.48 -0.85
CA LEU A 190 -8.94 -0.96 -0.40
C LEU A 190 -8.89 -1.31 1.10
N HIS A 191 -9.77 -0.66 1.88
CA HIS A 191 -10.01 -0.97 3.29
C HIS A 191 -11.27 -1.83 3.37
N VAL A 192 -11.09 -3.14 3.48
CA VAL A 192 -12.17 -4.11 3.26
C VAL A 192 -12.85 -4.60 4.55
N ASN A 193 -12.32 -4.22 5.71
CA ASN A 193 -12.77 -4.72 7.00
C ASN A 193 -14.27 -4.48 7.31
N ARG A 194 -14.88 -3.48 6.66
CA ARG A 194 -16.30 -3.13 6.83
C ARG A 194 -17.16 -3.46 5.61
N TRP A 195 -16.65 -4.27 4.68
CA TRP A 195 -17.40 -4.66 3.50
C TRP A 195 -18.42 -5.74 3.81
N GLY A 196 -19.51 -5.75 3.04
CA GLY A 196 -20.54 -6.77 3.04
C GLY A 196 -20.68 -7.42 1.66
N ALA A 197 -21.74 -8.21 1.48
CA ALA A 197 -21.97 -8.97 0.25
C ALA A 197 -22.08 -8.07 -1.01
N ILE A 198 -22.60 -6.86 -0.86
CA ILE A 198 -22.75 -5.90 -1.98
C ILE A 198 -21.38 -5.43 -2.48
N GLU A 199 -20.51 -5.03 -1.56
CA GLU A 199 -19.16 -4.57 -1.90
C GLU A 199 -18.33 -5.70 -2.52
N ILE A 200 -18.43 -6.92 -2.02
CA ILE A 200 -17.76 -8.10 -2.56
C ILE A 200 -18.25 -8.40 -3.99
N GLN A 201 -19.55 -8.35 -4.23
CA GLN A 201 -20.10 -8.54 -5.59
C GLN A 201 -19.61 -7.43 -6.54
N GLN A 202 -19.60 -6.18 -6.06
CA GLN A 202 -19.11 -5.04 -6.84
C GLN A 202 -17.61 -5.17 -7.13
N PHE A 203 -16.83 -5.64 -6.16
CA PHE A 203 -15.40 -5.92 -6.33
C PHE A 203 -15.15 -6.87 -7.50
N GLY A 204 -15.82 -8.02 -7.55
CA GLY A 204 -15.69 -8.98 -8.65
C GLY A 204 -16.03 -8.37 -10.01
N LYS A 205 -17.14 -7.60 -10.10
CA LYS A 205 -17.52 -6.90 -11.34
C LYS A 205 -16.49 -5.87 -11.77
N GLN A 206 -15.94 -5.10 -10.82
CA GLN A 206 -14.94 -4.07 -11.11
C GLN A 206 -13.61 -4.67 -11.55
N LEU A 207 -13.16 -5.77 -10.92
CA LEU A 207 -11.97 -6.51 -11.37
C LEU A 207 -12.14 -7.00 -12.80
N SER A 208 -13.27 -7.64 -13.11
CA SER A 208 -13.58 -8.12 -14.47
C SER A 208 -13.55 -7.01 -15.50
N ALA A 209 -14.10 -5.83 -15.17
CA ALA A 209 -14.09 -4.65 -16.05
C ALA A 209 -12.69 -4.04 -16.25
N CYS A 210 -11.76 -4.31 -15.34
CA CYS A 210 -10.38 -3.83 -15.37
C CYS A 210 -9.35 -4.90 -15.78
N ARG A 211 -9.78 -6.12 -16.12
CA ARG A 211 -8.93 -7.30 -16.29
C ARG A 211 -7.69 -7.07 -17.17
N GLU A 212 -7.85 -6.36 -18.28
CA GLU A 212 -6.77 -6.10 -19.24
C GLU A 212 -5.70 -5.14 -18.71
N CYS A 213 -6.00 -4.37 -17.68
CA CYS A 213 -5.07 -3.40 -17.10
C CYS A 213 -4.52 -3.83 -15.73
N LEU A 214 -4.98 -4.95 -15.16
CA LEU A 214 -4.50 -5.46 -13.88
C LEU A 214 -3.04 -5.91 -13.99
N VAL A 215 -2.26 -5.57 -12.98
CA VAL A 215 -0.85 -5.97 -12.84
C VAL A 215 -0.56 -6.37 -11.40
N SER A 216 0.46 -7.21 -11.25
CA SER A 216 1.03 -7.56 -9.94
C SER A 216 2.19 -6.63 -9.56
N LEU A 217 2.65 -6.75 -8.32
CA LEU A 217 3.88 -6.11 -7.87
C LEU A 217 5.09 -6.57 -8.71
N GLU A 218 5.15 -7.88 -9.01
CA GLU A 218 6.23 -8.49 -9.80
C GLU A 218 6.31 -7.89 -11.20
N ASP A 219 5.17 -7.64 -11.86
CA ASP A 219 5.13 -6.99 -13.17
C ASP A 219 5.71 -5.58 -13.14
N ILE A 220 5.50 -4.84 -12.04
CA ILE A 220 6.03 -3.48 -11.86
C ILE A 220 7.53 -3.53 -11.53
N ALA A 221 7.93 -4.42 -10.63
CA ALA A 221 9.31 -4.58 -10.19
C ALA A 221 10.22 -5.12 -11.30
N GLY A 222 9.72 -6.04 -12.13
CA GLY A 222 10.46 -6.65 -13.24
C GLY A 222 10.90 -5.67 -14.32
N VAL A 223 10.30 -4.47 -14.37
CA VAL A 223 10.69 -3.39 -15.28
C VAL A 223 11.26 -2.18 -14.55
N ARG A 224 11.80 -2.37 -13.35
CA ARG A 224 12.29 -1.30 -12.47
C ARG A 224 13.25 -0.35 -13.18
N ASP A 225 14.19 -0.85 -13.97
CA ASP A 225 15.20 -0.04 -14.66
C ASP A 225 14.61 0.89 -15.73
N ALA A 226 13.38 0.64 -16.16
CA ALA A 226 12.66 1.51 -17.08
C ALA A 226 12.01 2.73 -16.39
N TRP A 227 11.90 2.73 -15.05
CA TRP A 227 11.29 3.83 -14.31
C TRP A 227 12.30 4.97 -14.10
N PRO A 228 11.87 6.23 -14.25
CA PRO A 228 12.75 7.37 -14.04
C PRO A 228 13.20 7.47 -12.59
N THR A 229 14.39 8.01 -12.36
CA THR A 229 14.94 8.27 -11.03
C THR A 229 14.67 9.70 -10.61
N TRP A 230 14.11 9.86 -9.40
CA TRP A 230 13.78 11.13 -8.79
C TRP A 230 14.60 11.34 -7.50
N ASN A 231 15.02 12.57 -7.26
CA ASN A 231 15.61 12.95 -5.97
C ASN A 231 14.48 13.20 -4.92
N ALA A 232 14.88 13.42 -3.65
CA ALA A 232 13.95 13.64 -2.55
C ALA A 232 12.94 14.76 -2.84
N GLY A 233 13.41 15.92 -3.27
CA GLY A 233 12.52 17.06 -3.55
C GLY A 233 11.56 16.84 -4.72
N GLN A 234 11.89 15.96 -5.67
CA GLN A 234 10.96 15.56 -6.72
C GLN A 234 9.88 14.61 -6.18
N ILE A 235 10.25 13.68 -5.30
CA ILE A 235 9.31 12.79 -4.61
C ILE A 235 8.31 13.60 -3.77
N GLU A 236 8.80 14.55 -2.96
CA GLU A 236 7.96 15.40 -2.11
C GLU A 236 6.96 16.24 -2.91
N ARG A 237 7.38 16.80 -4.02
CA ARG A 237 6.49 17.60 -4.88
C ARG A 237 5.45 16.75 -5.59
N GLY A 238 5.77 15.49 -5.86
CA GLY A 238 4.94 14.63 -6.71
C GLY A 238 4.82 15.17 -8.14
N ASP A 239 3.83 14.70 -8.85
CA ASP A 239 3.48 15.18 -10.17
C ASP A 239 2.05 15.80 -10.21
N ILE A 240 1.52 15.98 -11.40
CA ILE A 240 0.22 16.63 -11.68
C ILE A 240 -0.94 16.09 -10.81
N VAL A 241 -0.91 14.85 -10.34
CA VAL A 241 -1.99 14.26 -9.54
C VAL A 241 -2.14 14.99 -8.20
N ARG A 242 -1.02 15.35 -7.56
CA ARG A 242 -1.02 16.12 -6.32
C ARG A 242 -1.61 17.51 -6.53
N VAL A 243 -1.20 18.18 -7.62
CA VAL A 243 -1.71 19.52 -7.98
C VAL A 243 -3.21 19.45 -8.27
N ALA A 244 -3.68 18.48 -9.05
CA ALA A 244 -5.09 18.33 -9.40
C ALA A 244 -5.96 18.04 -8.17
N ARG A 245 -5.50 17.21 -7.21
CA ARG A 245 -6.21 16.97 -5.95
C ARG A 245 -6.32 18.23 -5.11
N ARG A 246 -5.24 18.99 -4.99
CA ARG A 246 -5.22 20.26 -4.24
C ARG A 246 -6.15 21.31 -4.84
N MET A 247 -6.16 21.44 -6.18
CA MET A 247 -7.09 22.32 -6.87
C MET A 247 -8.54 21.91 -6.65
N LYS A 248 -8.86 20.61 -6.73
CA LYS A 248 -10.20 20.10 -6.49
C LYS A 248 -10.68 20.35 -5.06
N SER A 249 -9.82 20.21 -4.06
CA SER A 249 -10.16 20.49 -2.66
C SER A 249 -10.46 21.97 -2.41
N ILE A 250 -9.73 22.86 -3.08
CA ILE A 250 -9.95 24.31 -3.01
C ILE A 250 -11.29 24.69 -3.67
N VAL A 251 -11.56 24.16 -4.88
CA VAL A 251 -12.77 24.47 -5.65
C VAL A 251 -14.03 23.89 -5.02
N THR A 252 -13.94 22.73 -4.37
CA THR A 252 -15.12 22.07 -3.76
C THR A 252 -15.41 22.49 -2.33
N GLY A 253 -14.57 23.35 -1.72
CA GLY A 253 -14.73 23.82 -0.32
C GLY A 253 -14.71 22.70 0.72
N ARG A 254 -14.38 21.48 0.34
CA ARG A 254 -14.25 20.33 1.23
C ARG A 254 -12.80 20.26 1.72
N GLY A 255 -12.50 21.05 2.74
CA GLY A 255 -11.36 20.79 3.60
C GLY A 255 -11.43 19.32 4.04
N SER A 256 -10.32 18.64 3.94
CA SER A 256 -10.14 17.23 4.23
C SER A 256 -10.72 16.82 5.59
N ARG A 257 -11.93 16.26 5.58
CA ARG A 257 -12.34 15.29 6.58
C ARG A 257 -12.22 13.93 5.91
N ILE A 258 -11.00 13.41 5.93
CA ILE A 258 -10.76 11.98 5.75
C ILE A 258 -10.67 11.44 7.17
N THR A 259 -11.79 10.95 7.66
CA THR A 259 -11.85 10.09 8.84
C THR A 259 -11.34 8.73 8.45
#